data_4ad10b8d51b44af5534ed267a8c0979b
#
_entry.id   4ad10b8d51b44af5534ed267a8c0979b
#
_cell.length_a   1.000
_cell.length_b   1.000
_cell.length_c   1.000
_cell.angle_alpha   90.00
_cell.angle_beta   90.00
_cell.angle_gamma   90.00
#
_symmetry.space_group_name_H-M   'P 1'
#
loop_
_entity.id
_entity.type
_entity.pdbx_description
1 polymer ?
#
loop_
_entity_poly.entity_id
_entity_poly.type
_entity_poly.pdbx_seq_one_letter_code
_entity_poly.pdbx_strand_id
1 'polypeptide(L)'
;MAKQPLLLMILDGWGIAPAGQYNAAALAKTPNLDALFDKYPHTRLSCSGAAVGLPDGQMGNSEVGHLNIGAGRIVYQELTRITKAIKDGDFFENTILSKAMQTVKANGSALHLLGLVSDGGVHSHISHLFALLEMAKLQGLNKVYVHAFLDGRDVGPQTADVYLAELDAETKRIGVGKIATVAGRYYAMDRDKRWERVQKAYDAMVLHDGTVCTDAVSGVRASYAGGVTDEFVVPFIAAPEADSCVKAGDGMIFFNFRPDRARQMTRAFVDEEFPYFARPQTARPVNFVCMTQYDETIKAPVAFAPETLEDTLGKVLADHKLQQLRIAETEKYAHVTFFFNGGEEEPNVGEDRVLIPSPKVATYDLQPEMSAELVTDKLAELLDTDKYDMIILNFANPDMVGHTGVLNAAVKAMETVDACVGRIVEKVLSLHGTACITADHGNLEKMLDETTGQPYTAHTTNQVPFLVVSDEKHTLHEGILADIAPTLLELLKIKQPAAMTGKSLLTDKNK
;
A
#
# COMPACT_ATOMS: atom_id res chain seq x y z
N MET A 1 -40.65 3.99 13.31
CA MET A 1 -40.07 2.86 14.04
C MET A 1 -38.71 3.29 14.47
N ALA A 2 -38.25 2.90 15.66
CA ALA A 2 -36.91 3.15 16.08
C ALA A 2 -35.95 2.45 15.11
N LYS A 3 -34.79 3.05 14.86
CA LYS A 3 -33.75 2.44 14.00
C LYS A 3 -33.13 1.24 14.69
N GLN A 4 -32.76 0.27 13.88
CA GLN A 4 -31.96 -0.92 14.29
C GLN A 4 -30.54 -0.72 13.76
N PRO A 5 -29.64 -0.13 14.56
CA PRO A 5 -28.32 0.24 14.06
C PRO A 5 -27.49 -0.99 13.71
N LEU A 6 -26.75 -0.93 12.60
CA LEU A 6 -25.66 -1.86 12.28
C LEU A 6 -24.34 -1.23 12.70
N LEU A 7 -23.60 -1.91 13.56
CA LEU A 7 -22.29 -1.48 14.05
C LEU A 7 -21.19 -2.38 13.45
N LEU A 8 -20.17 -1.80 12.85
CA LEU A 8 -18.87 -2.44 12.63
C LEU A 8 -17.90 -1.92 13.69
N MET A 9 -17.41 -2.82 14.52
CA MET A 9 -16.41 -2.54 15.56
C MET A 9 -15.08 -3.18 15.17
N ILE A 10 -14.04 -2.38 14.98
CA ILE A 10 -12.70 -2.81 14.62
C ILE A 10 -11.82 -2.71 15.87
N LEU A 11 -11.35 -3.85 16.38
CA LEU A 11 -10.38 -3.94 17.46
C LEU A 11 -9.00 -3.98 16.81
N ASP A 12 -8.44 -2.81 16.52
CA ASP A 12 -7.24 -2.61 15.72
C ASP A 12 -6.06 -3.43 16.26
N GLY A 13 -5.40 -4.20 15.39
CA GLY A 13 -4.25 -5.01 15.79
C GLY A 13 -4.56 -6.31 16.55
N TRP A 14 -5.81 -6.79 16.57
CA TRP A 14 -6.17 -8.02 17.26
C TRP A 14 -6.13 -9.25 16.34
N GLY A 15 -4.97 -9.89 16.26
CA GLY A 15 -4.78 -11.13 15.50
C GLY A 15 -5.13 -12.39 16.27
N ILE A 16 -5.28 -13.49 15.55
CA ILE A 16 -5.54 -14.83 16.09
C ILE A 16 -4.24 -15.64 16.09
N ALA A 17 -3.80 -16.08 17.26
CA ALA A 17 -2.70 -17.02 17.40
C ALA A 17 -2.99 -18.04 18.53
N PRO A 18 -2.31 -19.18 18.57
CA PRO A 18 -2.40 -20.11 19.68
C PRO A 18 -2.12 -19.43 21.02
N ALA A 19 -2.78 -19.90 22.07
CA ALA A 19 -2.50 -19.43 23.43
C ALA A 19 -1.03 -19.69 23.78
N GLY A 20 -0.37 -18.70 24.39
CA GLY A 20 1.04 -18.76 24.76
C GLY A 20 1.42 -17.62 25.70
N GLN A 21 2.60 -17.74 26.31
CA GLN A 21 3.08 -16.80 27.34
C GLN A 21 3.35 -15.37 26.81
N TYR A 22 3.36 -15.16 25.49
CA TYR A 22 3.59 -13.89 24.85
C TYR A 22 2.44 -13.47 23.91
N ASN A 23 1.29 -14.14 24.02
CA ASN A 23 0.06 -13.76 23.36
C ASN A 23 -0.80 -12.94 24.33
N ALA A 24 -0.74 -11.61 24.23
CA ALA A 24 -1.46 -10.73 25.15
C ALA A 24 -2.98 -10.90 25.06
N ALA A 25 -3.54 -11.19 23.88
CA ALA A 25 -4.95 -11.45 23.71
C ALA A 25 -5.40 -12.72 24.49
N ALA A 26 -4.59 -13.78 24.44
CA ALA A 26 -4.90 -15.03 25.12
C ALA A 26 -4.65 -14.97 26.64
N LEU A 27 -3.80 -14.04 27.11
CA LEU A 27 -3.51 -13.83 28.54
C LEU A 27 -4.50 -12.89 29.21
N ALA A 28 -5.14 -12.03 28.45
CA ALA A 28 -6.11 -11.07 28.95
C ALA A 28 -7.39 -11.78 29.42
N LYS A 29 -8.02 -11.23 30.45
CA LYS A 29 -9.35 -11.66 30.91
C LYS A 29 -10.41 -10.95 30.07
N THR A 30 -11.01 -11.70 29.16
CA THR A 30 -11.97 -11.18 28.18
C THR A 30 -13.35 -11.83 28.28
N PRO A 31 -14.03 -11.75 29.46
CA PRO A 31 -15.26 -12.49 29.70
C PRO A 31 -16.41 -12.09 28.74
N ASN A 32 -16.42 -10.84 28.25
CA ASN A 32 -17.44 -10.40 27.30
C ASN A 32 -17.20 -10.99 25.91
N LEU A 33 -15.99 -10.88 25.37
CA LEU A 33 -15.63 -11.49 24.10
C LEU A 33 -15.76 -13.01 24.15
N ASP A 34 -15.30 -13.67 25.22
CA ASP A 34 -15.44 -15.12 25.39
C ASP A 34 -16.92 -15.55 25.30
N ALA A 35 -17.81 -14.86 26.01
CA ALA A 35 -19.24 -15.14 25.96
C ALA A 35 -19.86 -14.87 24.56
N LEU A 36 -19.36 -13.87 23.85
CA LEU A 36 -19.81 -13.57 22.47
C LEU A 36 -19.36 -14.66 21.50
N PHE A 37 -18.10 -15.11 21.58
CA PHE A 37 -17.59 -16.20 20.76
C PHE A 37 -18.30 -17.54 21.02
N ASP A 38 -18.65 -17.82 22.26
CA ASP A 38 -19.40 -19.03 22.61
C ASP A 38 -20.83 -19.02 22.06
N LYS A 39 -21.44 -17.84 21.95
CA LYS A 39 -22.88 -17.71 21.64
C LYS A 39 -23.18 -17.41 20.18
N TYR A 40 -22.32 -16.63 19.49
CA TYR A 40 -22.62 -16.09 18.17
C TYR A 40 -21.72 -16.65 17.07
N PRO A 41 -22.20 -16.67 15.81
CA PRO A 41 -21.40 -17.15 14.69
C PRO A 41 -20.18 -16.27 14.48
N HIS A 42 -19.04 -16.93 14.30
CA HIS A 42 -17.78 -16.28 14.03
C HIS A 42 -16.95 -17.05 13.00
N THR A 43 -15.99 -16.36 12.39
CA THR A 43 -15.06 -16.89 11.39
C THR A 43 -13.72 -16.17 11.45
N ARG A 44 -12.84 -16.46 10.51
CA ARG A 44 -11.51 -15.85 10.40
C ARG A 44 -11.34 -15.18 9.05
N LEU A 45 -10.62 -14.06 9.02
CA LEU A 45 -10.32 -13.32 7.81
C LEU A 45 -8.82 -13.23 7.60
N SER A 46 -8.38 -13.40 6.35
CA SER A 46 -7.01 -13.10 5.95
C SER A 46 -6.85 -11.59 5.76
N CYS A 47 -5.81 -11.02 6.39
CA CYS A 47 -5.56 -9.58 6.47
C CYS A 47 -4.12 -9.19 6.10
N SER A 48 -3.41 -10.07 5.37
CA SER A 48 -2.01 -9.85 4.99
C SER A 48 -1.73 -10.34 3.57
N GLY A 49 -0.60 -9.97 3.00
CA GLY A 49 -0.17 -10.39 1.68
C GLY A 49 -1.19 -10.11 0.58
N ALA A 50 -1.33 -11.01 -0.36
CA ALA A 50 -2.21 -10.87 -1.52
C ALA A 50 -3.70 -10.66 -1.16
N ALA A 51 -4.14 -11.12 0.01
CA ALA A 51 -5.52 -10.94 0.48
C ALA A 51 -5.90 -9.47 0.74
N VAL A 52 -4.92 -8.59 0.86
CA VAL A 52 -5.11 -7.14 1.07
C VAL A 52 -4.34 -6.29 0.05
N GLY A 53 -3.87 -6.90 -1.04
CA GLY A 53 -3.17 -6.19 -2.12
C GLY A 53 -1.70 -5.86 -1.84
N LEU A 54 -1.09 -6.56 -0.89
CA LEU A 54 0.33 -6.48 -0.55
C LEU A 54 1.11 -7.68 -1.15
N PRO A 55 2.44 -7.61 -1.26
CA PRO A 55 3.26 -8.77 -1.60
C PRO A 55 3.03 -9.94 -0.65
N ASP A 56 3.20 -11.17 -1.17
CA ASP A 56 3.06 -12.39 -0.37
C ASP A 56 4.00 -12.36 0.85
N GLY A 57 3.47 -12.74 2.02
CA GLY A 57 4.20 -12.75 3.28
C GLY A 57 4.36 -11.37 3.95
N GLN A 58 3.95 -10.28 3.31
CA GLN A 58 3.96 -8.96 3.94
C GLN A 58 2.76 -8.82 4.90
N MET A 59 3.05 -8.39 6.13
CA MET A 59 2.03 -8.11 7.14
C MET A 59 1.11 -6.96 6.71
N GLY A 60 -0.17 -7.04 7.07
CA GLY A 60 -1.13 -5.95 6.92
C GLY A 60 -0.80 -4.75 7.81
N ASN A 61 -1.53 -3.67 7.62
CA ASN A 61 -1.49 -2.49 8.47
C ASN A 61 -2.85 -1.78 8.46
N SER A 62 -3.04 -0.81 9.36
CA SER A 62 -4.34 -0.17 9.54
C SER A 62 -4.81 0.59 8.29
N GLU A 63 -3.88 1.24 7.55
CA GLU A 63 -4.24 1.96 6.32
C GLU A 63 -4.82 1.00 5.28
N VAL A 64 -4.07 -0.07 4.97
CA VAL A 64 -4.47 -1.08 3.98
C VAL A 64 -5.70 -1.86 4.45
N GLY A 65 -5.78 -2.21 5.74
CA GLY A 65 -6.91 -2.95 6.30
C GLY A 65 -8.21 -2.18 6.18
N HIS A 66 -8.26 -0.93 6.68
CA HIS A 66 -9.44 -0.09 6.61
C HIS A 66 -9.83 0.27 5.17
N LEU A 67 -8.84 0.47 4.28
CA LEU A 67 -9.08 0.72 2.87
C LEU A 67 -9.79 -0.47 2.20
N ASN A 68 -9.32 -1.70 2.43
CA ASN A 68 -9.94 -2.91 1.87
C ASN A 68 -11.35 -3.15 2.44
N ILE A 69 -11.54 -2.94 3.75
CA ILE A 69 -12.86 -3.04 4.40
C ILE A 69 -13.84 -2.05 3.77
N GLY A 70 -13.46 -0.78 3.67
CA GLY A 70 -14.33 0.27 3.15
C GLY A 70 -14.60 0.17 1.65
N ALA A 71 -13.62 -0.30 0.87
CA ALA A 71 -13.75 -0.46 -0.58
C ALA A 71 -14.53 -1.73 -0.98
N GLY A 72 -14.66 -2.73 -0.10
CA GLY A 72 -15.31 -4.00 -0.42
C GLY A 72 -14.65 -4.78 -1.55
N ARG A 73 -13.34 -4.56 -1.75
CA ARG A 73 -12.50 -5.20 -2.77
C ARG A 73 -11.04 -5.14 -2.35
N ILE A 74 -10.21 -6.02 -2.94
CA ILE A 74 -8.76 -5.93 -2.74
C ILE A 74 -8.26 -4.67 -3.45
N VAL A 75 -7.64 -3.75 -2.70
CA VAL A 75 -6.98 -2.56 -3.22
C VAL A 75 -5.48 -2.83 -3.28
N TYR A 76 -4.99 -3.06 -4.49
CA TYR A 76 -3.59 -3.42 -4.70
C TYR A 76 -2.68 -2.20 -4.54
N GLN A 77 -1.62 -2.34 -3.74
CA GLN A 77 -0.52 -1.39 -3.73
C GLN A 77 0.23 -1.44 -5.07
N GLU A 78 0.88 -0.35 -5.47
CA GLU A 78 1.46 -0.20 -6.82
C GLU A 78 2.42 -1.35 -7.20
N LEU A 79 3.28 -1.80 -6.28
CA LEU A 79 4.15 -2.95 -6.51
C LEU A 79 3.34 -4.19 -6.88
N THR A 80 2.36 -4.53 -6.06
CA THR A 80 1.53 -5.74 -6.25
C THR A 80 0.63 -5.60 -7.46
N ARG A 81 0.08 -4.42 -7.72
CA ARG A 81 -0.76 -4.10 -8.87
C ARG A 81 -0.02 -4.34 -10.19
N ILE A 82 1.19 -3.79 -10.32
CA ILE A 82 2.00 -3.94 -11.53
C ILE A 82 2.48 -5.40 -11.67
N THR A 83 2.95 -6.02 -10.57
CA THR A 83 3.36 -7.42 -10.57
C THR A 83 2.21 -8.35 -10.97
N LYS A 84 1.00 -8.10 -10.47
CA LYS A 84 -0.21 -8.84 -10.86
C LYS A 84 -0.51 -8.65 -12.34
N ALA A 85 -0.48 -7.43 -12.84
CA ALA A 85 -0.71 -7.15 -14.27
C ALA A 85 0.29 -7.89 -15.17
N ILE A 86 1.56 -8.01 -14.75
CA ILE A 86 2.57 -8.81 -15.47
C ILE A 86 2.19 -10.29 -15.47
N LYS A 87 1.83 -10.83 -14.31
CA LYS A 87 1.47 -12.24 -14.14
C LYS A 87 0.23 -12.63 -14.94
N ASP A 88 -0.77 -11.76 -14.96
CA ASP A 88 -2.05 -12.00 -15.64
C ASP A 88 -1.96 -11.72 -17.17
N GLY A 89 -0.91 -11.01 -17.62
CA GLY A 89 -0.70 -10.65 -19.03
C GLY A 89 -1.18 -9.25 -19.39
N ASP A 90 -1.98 -8.59 -18.56
CA ASP A 90 -2.57 -7.27 -18.79
C ASP A 90 -1.51 -6.17 -18.98
N PHE A 91 -0.33 -6.36 -18.37
CA PHE A 91 0.81 -5.46 -18.55
C PHE A 91 1.21 -5.29 -20.01
N PHE A 92 1.20 -6.40 -20.78
CA PHE A 92 1.58 -6.43 -22.18
C PHE A 92 0.51 -5.84 -23.10
N GLU A 93 -0.71 -5.67 -22.58
CA GLU A 93 -1.84 -5.03 -23.26
C GLU A 93 -1.98 -3.54 -22.86
N ASN A 94 -1.13 -3.03 -21.96
CA ASN A 94 -1.17 -1.63 -21.52
C ASN A 94 -1.02 -0.67 -22.72
N THR A 95 -2.08 0.07 -22.98
CA THR A 95 -2.21 0.93 -24.18
C THR A 95 -1.21 2.08 -24.19
N ILE A 96 -0.84 2.62 -23.04
CA ILE A 96 0.12 3.74 -22.92
C ILE A 96 1.53 3.25 -23.23
N LEU A 97 1.97 2.15 -22.63
CA LEU A 97 3.27 1.54 -22.89
C LEU A 97 3.38 1.09 -24.34
N SER A 98 2.34 0.41 -24.86
CA SER A 98 2.28 -0.05 -26.23
C SER A 98 2.37 1.09 -27.24
N LYS A 99 1.61 2.19 -27.01
CA LYS A 99 1.64 3.39 -27.87
C LYS A 99 3.02 4.05 -27.88
N ALA A 100 3.67 4.17 -26.73
CA ALA A 100 5.03 4.72 -26.63
C ALA A 100 6.01 3.90 -27.48
N MET A 101 5.99 2.56 -27.31
CA MET A 101 6.87 1.66 -28.06
C MET A 101 6.58 1.66 -29.56
N GLN A 102 5.31 1.72 -29.97
CA GLN A 102 4.91 1.83 -31.37
C GLN A 102 5.38 3.14 -31.99
N THR A 103 5.33 4.27 -31.25
CA THR A 103 5.84 5.57 -31.70
C THR A 103 7.35 5.48 -31.95
N VAL A 104 8.10 4.91 -31.01
CA VAL A 104 9.55 4.66 -31.16
C VAL A 104 9.86 3.85 -32.41
N LYS A 105 9.10 2.74 -32.62
CA LYS A 105 9.27 1.89 -33.78
C LYS A 105 8.99 2.61 -35.10
N ALA A 106 7.90 3.37 -35.14
CA ALA A 106 7.52 4.13 -36.34
C ALA A 106 8.56 5.20 -36.71
N ASN A 107 9.17 5.83 -35.70
CA ASN A 107 10.21 6.84 -35.89
C ASN A 107 11.61 6.25 -36.15
N GLY A 108 11.81 4.93 -35.93
CA GLY A 108 13.13 4.31 -35.96
C GLY A 108 14.09 4.84 -34.88
N SER A 109 13.52 5.43 -33.81
CA SER A 109 14.23 6.01 -32.67
C SER A 109 14.55 4.97 -31.60
N ALA A 110 15.16 5.35 -30.49
CA ALA A 110 15.52 4.47 -29.40
C ALA A 110 14.46 4.49 -28.28
N LEU A 111 14.34 3.40 -27.54
CA LEU A 111 13.62 3.33 -26.28
C LEU A 111 14.62 3.33 -25.11
N HIS A 112 14.40 4.23 -24.16
CA HIS A 112 15.19 4.36 -22.95
C HIS A 112 14.35 3.96 -21.74
N LEU A 113 14.80 2.99 -20.96
CA LEU A 113 14.19 2.53 -19.72
C LEU A 113 15.04 3.02 -18.54
N LEU A 114 14.49 3.82 -17.66
CA LEU A 114 15.21 4.37 -16.52
C LEU A 114 14.50 4.06 -15.20
N GLY A 115 15.28 3.81 -14.16
CA GLY A 115 14.74 3.53 -12.83
C GLY A 115 15.70 2.74 -11.93
N LEU A 116 15.25 2.51 -10.69
CA LEU A 116 16.04 1.82 -9.68
C LEU A 116 16.05 0.31 -9.94
N VAL A 117 17.26 -0.25 -10.03
CA VAL A 117 17.48 -1.65 -10.37
C VAL A 117 17.82 -2.44 -9.11
N SER A 118 16.80 -2.94 -8.45
CA SER A 118 16.87 -3.86 -7.31
C SER A 118 15.54 -4.61 -7.14
N ASP A 119 15.50 -5.57 -6.25
CA ASP A 119 14.29 -6.28 -5.79
C ASP A 119 13.71 -5.74 -4.48
N GLY A 120 14.24 -4.61 -3.98
CA GLY A 120 13.80 -4.00 -2.71
C GLY A 120 12.34 -3.60 -2.64
N GLY A 121 11.66 -3.40 -3.79
CA GLY A 121 10.21 -3.23 -3.86
C GLY A 121 9.64 -1.95 -3.26
N VAL A 122 10.49 -0.97 -2.92
CA VAL A 122 10.07 0.31 -2.31
C VAL A 122 9.78 1.38 -3.38
N HIS A 123 10.63 1.50 -4.38
CA HIS A 123 10.50 2.50 -5.45
C HIS A 123 10.21 1.86 -6.82
N SER A 124 10.72 0.66 -7.01
CA SER A 124 10.66 -0.12 -8.25
C SER A 124 10.85 -1.60 -7.93
N HIS A 125 10.76 -2.44 -8.92
CA HIS A 125 11.17 -3.83 -8.83
C HIS A 125 11.81 -4.27 -10.15
N ILE A 126 12.93 -5.01 -10.08
CA ILE A 126 13.70 -5.43 -11.26
C ILE A 126 12.87 -6.28 -12.24
N SER A 127 11.91 -7.06 -11.75
CA SER A 127 10.99 -7.84 -12.59
C SER A 127 10.11 -6.98 -13.49
N HIS A 128 9.78 -5.74 -13.08
CA HIS A 128 9.01 -4.81 -13.91
C HIS A 128 9.85 -4.30 -15.09
N LEU A 129 11.16 -4.09 -14.88
CA LEU A 129 12.11 -3.79 -15.96
C LEU A 129 12.19 -4.96 -16.94
N PHE A 130 12.27 -6.20 -16.45
CA PHE A 130 12.29 -7.38 -17.32
C PHE A 130 11.03 -7.48 -18.17
N ALA A 131 9.85 -7.23 -17.60
CA ALA A 131 8.60 -7.20 -18.35
C ALA A 131 8.58 -6.09 -19.43
N LEU A 132 9.16 -4.91 -19.17
CA LEU A 132 9.31 -3.86 -20.19
C LEU A 132 10.23 -4.29 -21.32
N LEU A 133 11.34 -4.99 -21.03
CA LEU A 133 12.23 -5.54 -22.04
C LEU A 133 11.53 -6.61 -22.89
N GLU A 134 10.77 -7.52 -22.28
CA GLU A 134 9.98 -8.51 -22.98
C GLU A 134 8.93 -7.84 -23.88
N MET A 135 8.22 -6.83 -23.36
CA MET A 135 7.25 -6.06 -24.14
C MET A 135 7.90 -5.36 -25.33
N ALA A 136 9.08 -4.74 -25.13
CA ALA A 136 9.83 -4.10 -26.21
C ALA A 136 10.22 -5.12 -27.30
N LYS A 137 10.65 -6.34 -26.90
CA LYS A 137 10.92 -7.43 -27.84
C LYS A 137 9.69 -7.87 -28.61
N LEU A 138 8.54 -8.04 -27.93
CA LEU A 138 7.27 -8.39 -28.56
C LEU A 138 6.82 -7.33 -29.59
N GLN A 139 7.06 -6.04 -29.27
CA GLN A 139 6.79 -4.92 -30.20
C GLN A 139 7.82 -4.83 -31.33
N GLY A 140 8.89 -5.62 -31.30
CA GLY A 140 9.92 -5.69 -32.34
C GLY A 140 10.90 -4.52 -32.32
N LEU A 141 11.17 -3.94 -31.14
CA LEU A 141 12.21 -2.93 -30.94
C LEU A 141 13.59 -3.56 -30.89
N ASN A 142 14.60 -2.88 -31.48
CA ASN A 142 15.97 -3.33 -31.50
C ASN A 142 16.94 -2.37 -30.80
N LYS A 143 16.55 -1.09 -30.63
CA LYS A 143 17.31 -0.06 -29.94
C LYS A 143 16.65 0.22 -28.59
N VAL A 144 17.03 -0.55 -27.57
CA VAL A 144 16.52 -0.40 -26.21
C VAL A 144 17.72 -0.25 -25.27
N TYR A 145 17.71 0.81 -24.49
CA TYR A 145 18.79 1.17 -23.57
C TYR A 145 18.24 1.31 -22.15
N VAL A 146 19.01 0.79 -21.18
CA VAL A 146 18.66 0.88 -19.76
C VAL A 146 19.61 1.85 -19.06
N HIS A 147 19.05 2.82 -18.36
CA HIS A 147 19.74 3.72 -17.46
C HIS A 147 19.47 3.24 -16.05
N ALA A 148 20.41 2.45 -15.51
CA ALA A 148 20.29 1.77 -14.24
C ALA A 148 20.61 2.70 -13.08
N PHE A 149 19.63 2.93 -12.20
CA PHE A 149 19.87 3.61 -10.92
C PHE A 149 20.14 2.56 -9.85
N LEU A 150 21.17 2.78 -9.03
CA LEU A 150 21.60 1.83 -8.01
C LEU A 150 21.02 2.18 -6.65
N ASP A 151 20.68 1.15 -5.87
CA ASP A 151 19.93 1.26 -4.62
C ASP A 151 20.84 1.51 -3.41
N GLY A 152 21.22 0.50 -2.68
CA GLY A 152 22.05 0.58 -1.49
C GLY A 152 21.36 1.13 -0.23
N ARG A 153 20.03 1.30 -0.26
CA ARG A 153 19.20 1.72 0.90
C ARG A 153 18.07 0.75 1.22
N ASP A 154 17.36 0.32 0.17
CA ASP A 154 16.23 -0.59 0.30
C ASP A 154 16.71 -2.05 0.21
N VAL A 155 17.93 -2.23 -0.28
CA VAL A 155 18.71 -3.48 -0.28
C VAL A 155 20.12 -3.22 0.27
N GLY A 156 20.95 -4.25 0.36
CA GLY A 156 22.33 -4.15 0.85
C GLY A 156 23.15 -3.08 0.11
N PRO A 157 24.11 -2.42 0.80
CA PRO A 157 24.83 -1.26 0.25
C PRO A 157 25.85 -1.59 -0.86
N GLN A 158 26.14 -2.86 -1.10
CA GLN A 158 27.03 -3.35 -2.15
C GLN A 158 26.44 -4.63 -2.77
N THR A 159 25.34 -4.48 -3.48
CA THR A 159 24.60 -5.57 -4.15
C THR A 159 24.34 -5.27 -5.62
N ALA A 160 24.65 -4.07 -6.08
CA ALA A 160 24.32 -3.64 -7.44
C ALA A 160 25.05 -4.47 -8.52
N ASP A 161 26.24 -4.98 -8.26
CA ASP A 161 26.94 -5.84 -9.22
C ASP A 161 26.19 -7.15 -9.48
N VAL A 162 25.45 -7.67 -8.50
CA VAL A 162 24.58 -8.85 -8.66
C VAL A 162 23.37 -8.51 -9.54
N TYR A 163 22.65 -7.42 -9.23
CA TYR A 163 21.47 -7.00 -10.02
C TYR A 163 21.83 -6.60 -11.44
N LEU A 164 22.96 -5.94 -11.66
CA LEU A 164 23.43 -5.59 -13.00
C LEU A 164 23.86 -6.81 -13.81
N ALA A 165 24.46 -7.82 -13.16
CA ALA A 165 24.79 -9.08 -13.81
C ALA A 165 23.51 -9.87 -14.20
N GLU A 166 22.49 -9.87 -13.33
CA GLU A 166 21.18 -10.45 -13.62
C GLU A 166 20.52 -9.72 -14.79
N LEU A 167 20.50 -8.39 -14.79
CA LEU A 167 19.97 -7.59 -15.89
C LEU A 167 20.69 -7.86 -17.21
N ASP A 168 22.02 -7.96 -17.21
CA ASP A 168 22.80 -8.28 -18.41
C ASP A 168 22.49 -9.69 -18.94
N ALA A 169 22.33 -10.66 -18.04
CA ALA A 169 21.91 -12.02 -18.41
C ALA A 169 20.50 -12.02 -19.01
N GLU A 170 19.58 -11.26 -18.44
CA GLU A 170 18.19 -11.18 -18.87
C GLU A 170 18.04 -10.45 -20.21
N THR A 171 18.79 -9.37 -20.45
CA THR A 171 18.81 -8.72 -21.78
C THR A 171 19.31 -9.66 -22.88
N LYS A 172 20.30 -10.51 -22.57
CA LYS A 172 20.80 -11.54 -23.48
C LYS A 172 19.78 -12.64 -23.73
N ARG A 173 19.08 -13.10 -22.69
CA ARG A 173 18.00 -14.10 -22.79
C ARG A 173 16.85 -13.60 -23.66
N ILE A 174 16.37 -12.39 -23.42
CA ILE A 174 15.28 -11.77 -24.19
C ILE A 174 15.74 -11.40 -25.59
N GLY A 175 17.00 -11.06 -25.76
CA GLY A 175 17.61 -10.66 -27.03
C GLY A 175 17.35 -9.22 -27.42
N VAL A 176 17.09 -8.34 -26.44
CA VAL A 176 16.98 -6.89 -26.58
C VAL A 176 17.39 -6.18 -25.28
N GLY A 177 17.91 -4.98 -25.39
CA GLY A 177 18.34 -4.15 -24.28
C GLY A 177 19.86 -4.14 -24.09
N LYS A 178 20.38 -2.98 -23.69
CA LYS A 178 21.76 -2.76 -23.24
C LYS A 178 21.77 -1.80 -22.06
N ILE A 179 22.60 -2.03 -21.06
CA ILE A 179 22.80 -1.06 -19.99
C ILE A 179 23.67 0.07 -20.54
N ALA A 180 23.09 1.27 -20.68
CA ALA A 180 23.75 2.43 -21.27
C ALA A 180 24.53 3.24 -20.23
N THR A 181 23.86 3.58 -19.12
CA THR A 181 24.45 4.36 -18.03
C THR A 181 24.11 3.73 -16.67
N VAL A 182 24.95 3.98 -15.70
CA VAL A 182 24.73 3.56 -14.30
C VAL A 182 24.97 4.76 -13.39
N ALA A 183 24.09 4.96 -12.40
CA ALA A 183 24.20 6.06 -11.44
C ALA A 183 23.63 5.65 -10.08
N GLY A 184 24.29 5.98 -8.99
CA GLY A 184 23.73 5.83 -7.66
C GLY A 184 22.48 6.68 -7.46
N ARG A 185 21.50 6.20 -6.66
CA ARG A 185 20.23 6.91 -6.38
C ARG A 185 20.43 8.29 -5.74
N TYR A 186 21.58 8.54 -5.11
CA TYR A 186 21.96 9.84 -4.59
C TYR A 186 21.94 10.94 -5.67
N TYR A 187 22.30 10.58 -6.91
CA TYR A 187 22.29 11.47 -8.07
C TYR A 187 20.98 11.40 -8.84
N ALA A 188 20.56 10.19 -9.20
CA ALA A 188 19.43 10.00 -10.13
C ALA A 188 18.06 10.13 -9.49
N MET A 189 17.97 10.03 -8.15
CA MET A 189 16.71 9.99 -7.40
C MET A 189 16.70 10.97 -6.23
N ASP A 190 17.25 12.17 -6.43
CA ASP A 190 17.14 13.25 -5.45
C ASP A 190 15.69 13.71 -5.31
N ARG A 191 15.29 14.13 -4.09
CA ARG A 191 13.98 14.72 -3.78
C ARG A 191 14.07 16.05 -3.04
N ASP A 192 15.29 16.52 -2.77
CA ASP A 192 15.56 17.69 -1.94
C ASP A 192 15.95 18.94 -2.77
N LYS A 193 15.63 18.89 -4.09
CA LYS A 193 15.94 19.97 -5.05
C LYS A 193 17.46 20.23 -5.19
N ARG A 194 18.26 19.21 -5.02
CA ARG A 194 19.71 19.24 -5.28
C ARG A 194 19.97 19.00 -6.78
N TRP A 195 19.64 20.00 -7.57
CA TRP A 195 19.65 19.89 -9.02
C TRP A 195 21.04 19.58 -9.60
N GLU A 196 22.11 19.96 -8.90
CA GLU A 196 23.48 19.61 -9.26
C GLU A 196 23.75 18.09 -9.21
N ARG A 197 22.98 17.33 -8.42
CA ARG A 197 23.03 15.87 -8.41
C ARG A 197 22.27 15.30 -9.58
N VAL A 198 21.04 15.75 -9.77
CA VAL A 198 20.16 15.32 -10.87
C VAL A 198 20.82 15.59 -12.21
N GLN A 199 21.49 16.74 -12.36
CA GLN A 199 22.20 17.12 -13.58
C GLN A 199 23.30 16.10 -13.95
N LYS A 200 24.09 15.60 -13.00
CA LYS A 200 25.13 14.60 -13.30
C LYS A 200 24.56 13.32 -13.92
N ALA A 201 23.45 12.82 -13.37
CA ALA A 201 22.80 11.64 -13.92
C ALA A 201 22.13 11.95 -15.27
N TYR A 202 21.53 13.13 -15.42
CA TYR A 202 20.95 13.62 -16.68
C TYR A 202 22.02 13.76 -17.77
N ASP A 203 23.15 14.42 -17.48
CA ASP A 203 24.24 14.65 -18.44
C ASP A 203 24.89 13.32 -18.87
N ALA A 204 24.99 12.33 -17.96
CA ALA A 204 25.43 11.00 -18.34
C ALA A 204 24.50 10.33 -19.36
N MET A 205 23.17 10.48 -19.21
CA MET A 205 22.19 9.91 -20.14
C MET A 205 22.12 10.65 -21.48
N VAL A 206 22.32 11.97 -21.48
CA VAL A 206 22.06 12.83 -22.65
C VAL A 206 23.34 13.20 -23.40
N LEU A 207 24.44 13.40 -22.69
CA LEU A 207 25.71 13.88 -23.26
C LEU A 207 26.83 12.81 -23.23
N HIS A 208 26.59 11.65 -22.59
CA HIS A 208 27.66 10.71 -22.20
C HIS A 208 28.76 11.41 -21.39
N ASP A 209 28.37 12.38 -20.54
CA ASP A 209 29.28 13.02 -19.62
C ASP A 209 29.49 12.13 -18.40
N GLY A 210 30.66 11.48 -18.35
CA GLY A 210 31.03 10.56 -17.30
C GLY A 210 32.18 9.63 -17.71
N THR A 211 32.70 8.88 -16.74
CA THR A 211 33.70 7.88 -17.01
C THR A 211 33.13 6.76 -17.88
N VAL A 212 33.84 6.39 -18.94
CA VAL A 212 33.46 5.23 -19.76
C VAL A 212 34.06 3.97 -19.14
N CYS A 213 33.21 3.01 -18.82
CA CYS A 213 33.61 1.69 -18.32
C CYS A 213 33.41 0.61 -19.38
N THR A 214 34.09 -0.52 -19.23
CA THR A 214 33.97 -1.64 -20.16
C THR A 214 32.57 -2.24 -20.19
N ASP A 215 31.96 -2.32 -19.02
CA ASP A 215 30.58 -2.78 -18.79
C ASP A 215 30.08 -2.26 -17.44
N ALA A 216 28.77 -2.44 -17.16
CA ALA A 216 28.13 -1.94 -15.96
C ALA A 216 28.67 -2.57 -14.67
N VAL A 217 28.90 -3.89 -14.68
CA VAL A 217 29.38 -4.65 -13.49
C VAL A 217 30.79 -4.23 -13.14
N SER A 218 31.69 -4.14 -14.15
CA SER A 218 33.08 -3.70 -13.95
C SER A 218 33.15 -2.27 -13.38
N GLY A 219 32.30 -1.35 -13.87
CA GLY A 219 32.25 0.02 -13.38
C GLY A 219 31.83 0.11 -11.91
N VAL A 220 30.82 -0.67 -11.50
CA VAL A 220 30.38 -0.73 -10.10
C VAL A 220 31.45 -1.33 -9.19
N ARG A 221 32.08 -2.44 -9.61
CA ARG A 221 33.19 -3.06 -8.85
C ARG A 221 34.38 -2.13 -8.69
N ALA A 222 34.68 -1.31 -9.70
CA ALA A 222 35.72 -0.27 -9.59
C ALA A 222 35.33 0.79 -8.53
N SER A 223 34.06 1.17 -8.45
CA SER A 223 33.56 2.06 -7.40
C SER A 223 33.69 1.44 -6.01
N TYR A 224 33.36 0.15 -5.84
CA TYR A 224 33.56 -0.57 -4.56
C TYR A 224 35.02 -0.61 -4.14
N ALA A 225 35.93 -0.87 -5.09
CA ALA A 225 37.40 -0.83 -4.84
C ALA A 225 37.87 0.56 -4.37
N GLY A 226 37.18 1.62 -4.79
CA GLY A 226 37.36 3.00 -4.33
C GLY A 226 36.62 3.36 -3.03
N GLY A 227 35.97 2.41 -2.37
CA GLY A 227 35.22 2.63 -1.13
C GLY A 227 33.86 3.29 -1.32
N VAL A 228 33.30 3.36 -2.55
CA VAL A 228 32.03 3.97 -2.87
C VAL A 228 30.97 2.87 -2.99
N THR A 229 29.89 2.97 -2.20
CA THR A 229 28.76 2.03 -2.20
C THR A 229 27.70 2.42 -3.24
N ASP A 230 26.73 1.53 -3.50
CA ASP A 230 25.70 1.63 -4.54
C ASP A 230 25.01 3.00 -4.58
N GLU A 231 24.55 3.49 -3.43
CA GLU A 231 23.84 4.75 -3.33
C GLU A 231 24.61 5.94 -3.92
N PHE A 232 25.95 5.92 -3.76
CA PHE A 232 26.83 7.07 -4.06
C PHE A 232 27.67 6.89 -5.32
N VAL A 233 27.43 5.83 -6.10
CA VAL A 233 28.15 5.60 -7.36
C VAL A 233 27.96 6.79 -8.28
N VAL A 234 29.08 7.45 -8.63
CA VAL A 234 29.09 8.57 -9.56
C VAL A 234 28.62 8.09 -10.94
N PRO A 235 27.74 8.85 -11.65
CA PRO A 235 27.25 8.42 -12.95
C PRO A 235 28.39 8.08 -13.92
N PHE A 236 28.27 6.93 -14.59
CA PHE A 236 29.22 6.48 -15.61
C PHE A 236 28.54 5.84 -16.82
N ILE A 237 29.27 5.69 -17.91
CA ILE A 237 28.80 5.18 -19.20
C ILE A 237 29.25 3.71 -19.33
N ALA A 238 28.28 2.81 -19.53
CA ALA A 238 28.53 1.37 -19.72
C ALA A 238 28.41 0.92 -21.19
N ALA A 239 27.71 1.69 -22.02
CA ALA A 239 27.61 1.47 -23.47
C ALA A 239 27.77 2.81 -24.19
N PRO A 240 28.97 3.12 -24.71
CA PRO A 240 29.29 4.44 -25.29
C PRO A 240 28.81 4.63 -26.73
N GLU A 241 27.98 3.73 -27.27
CA GLU A 241 27.44 3.86 -28.62
C GLU A 241 26.60 5.15 -28.75
N ALA A 242 26.77 5.86 -29.87
CA ALA A 242 26.09 7.12 -30.10
C ALA A 242 24.55 7.06 -30.00
N ASP A 243 23.97 5.89 -30.26
CA ASP A 243 22.51 5.68 -30.14
C ASP A 243 22.05 5.42 -28.71
N SER A 244 22.96 5.20 -27.76
CA SER A 244 22.63 5.01 -26.34
C SER A 244 22.47 6.32 -25.57
N CYS A 245 22.82 7.49 -26.18
CA CYS A 245 22.42 8.81 -25.68
C CYS A 245 20.95 9.07 -25.98
N VAL A 246 20.25 9.69 -25.04
CA VAL A 246 18.89 10.17 -25.25
C VAL A 246 18.87 11.30 -26.30
N LYS A 247 18.02 11.17 -27.33
CA LYS A 247 17.86 12.15 -28.42
C LYS A 247 16.41 12.60 -28.53
N ALA A 248 16.20 13.73 -29.17
CA ALA A 248 14.87 14.18 -29.50
C ALA A 248 14.12 13.16 -30.36
N GLY A 249 12.88 12.89 -29.99
CA GLY A 249 12.02 11.87 -30.62
C GLY A 249 12.16 10.45 -30.05
N ASP A 250 13.13 10.21 -29.16
CA ASP A 250 13.24 8.92 -28.46
C ASP A 250 12.08 8.70 -27.48
N GLY A 251 11.79 7.44 -27.18
CA GLY A 251 10.86 7.05 -26.13
C GLY A 251 11.61 6.87 -24.80
N MET A 252 10.98 7.31 -23.73
CA MET A 252 11.50 7.09 -22.37
C MET A 252 10.42 6.53 -21.47
N ILE A 253 10.71 5.50 -20.70
CA ILE A 253 9.83 4.93 -19.68
C ILE A 253 10.56 4.93 -18.35
N PHE A 254 10.06 5.69 -17.37
CA PHE A 254 10.56 5.66 -16.01
C PHE A 254 9.76 4.60 -15.23
N PHE A 255 10.39 3.47 -14.89
CA PHE A 255 9.69 2.31 -14.33
C PHE A 255 9.53 2.31 -12.80
N ASN A 256 10.00 3.35 -12.11
CA ASN A 256 9.68 3.53 -10.69
C ASN A 256 8.17 3.74 -10.52
N PHE A 257 7.58 3.08 -9.53
CA PHE A 257 6.16 3.26 -9.18
C PHE A 257 5.95 4.21 -8.00
N ARG A 258 6.95 4.45 -7.14
CA ARG A 258 6.87 5.43 -6.06
C ARG A 258 7.28 6.81 -6.53
N PRO A 259 6.41 7.84 -6.34
CA PRO A 259 6.56 9.14 -7.02
C PRO A 259 7.63 10.06 -6.44
N ASP A 260 7.87 10.05 -5.12
CA ASP A 260 8.62 11.10 -4.40
C ASP A 260 10.03 11.37 -4.96
N ARG A 261 10.74 10.34 -5.40
CA ARG A 261 12.09 10.42 -5.96
C ARG A 261 12.15 10.34 -7.49
N ALA A 262 11.02 10.17 -8.16
CA ALA A 262 10.95 10.17 -9.62
C ALA A 262 10.68 11.58 -10.21
N ARG A 263 10.08 12.47 -9.43
CA ARG A 263 9.60 13.79 -9.87
C ARG A 263 10.68 14.63 -10.53
N GLN A 264 11.85 14.79 -9.87
CA GLN A 264 12.88 15.75 -10.34
C GLN A 264 13.50 15.31 -11.65
N MET A 265 13.86 14.03 -11.79
CA MET A 265 14.40 13.51 -13.05
C MET A 265 13.35 13.59 -14.19
N THR A 266 12.10 13.27 -13.89
CA THR A 266 11.01 13.40 -14.87
C THR A 266 10.88 14.84 -15.33
N ARG A 267 10.83 15.83 -14.42
CA ARG A 267 10.76 17.26 -14.76
C ARG A 267 11.93 17.71 -15.60
N ALA A 268 13.14 17.18 -15.34
CA ALA A 268 14.32 17.50 -16.17
C ALA A 268 14.12 17.11 -17.64
N PHE A 269 13.31 16.09 -17.95
CA PHE A 269 13.02 15.70 -19.33
C PHE A 269 11.77 16.36 -19.92
N VAL A 270 10.70 16.54 -19.12
CA VAL A 270 9.38 16.88 -19.67
C VAL A 270 8.97 18.36 -19.52
N ASP A 271 9.42 19.05 -18.45
CA ASP A 271 8.99 20.44 -18.23
C ASP A 271 9.51 21.35 -19.34
N GLU A 272 8.66 22.15 -19.93
CA GLU A 272 9.04 23.15 -20.93
C GLU A 272 9.93 24.23 -20.31
N GLU A 273 9.46 24.82 -19.21
CA GLU A 273 10.22 25.76 -18.37
C GLU A 273 10.97 25.02 -17.29
N PHE A 274 12.28 25.04 -17.34
CA PHE A 274 13.15 24.33 -16.39
C PHE A 274 14.41 25.18 -16.14
N PRO A 275 14.45 25.93 -15.04
CA PRO A 275 15.48 26.94 -14.81
C PRO A 275 16.73 26.41 -14.08
N TYR A 276 16.81 25.09 -13.79
CA TYR A 276 17.78 24.58 -12.84
C TYR A 276 19.15 24.24 -13.45
N PHE A 277 19.18 23.74 -14.69
CA PHE A 277 20.40 23.52 -15.46
C PHE A 277 20.10 23.54 -16.98
N ALA A 278 21.16 23.72 -17.79
CA ALA A 278 21.02 23.76 -19.23
C ALA A 278 20.71 22.36 -19.78
N ARG A 279 19.75 22.30 -20.71
CA ARG A 279 19.34 21.06 -21.39
C ARG A 279 19.57 21.21 -22.90
N PRO A 280 20.30 20.28 -23.54
CA PRO A 280 20.56 20.36 -24.97
C PRO A 280 19.26 20.16 -25.77
N GLN A 281 19.08 20.98 -26.82
CA GLN A 281 17.93 20.87 -27.71
C GLN A 281 17.90 19.55 -28.50
N THR A 282 19.07 18.93 -28.67
CA THR A 282 19.23 17.64 -29.35
C THR A 282 18.62 16.46 -28.60
N ALA A 283 18.35 16.63 -27.31
CA ALA A 283 17.74 15.61 -26.44
C ALA A 283 16.23 15.86 -26.18
N ARG A 284 15.61 16.82 -26.86
CA ARG A 284 14.21 17.22 -26.60
C ARG A 284 13.46 17.58 -27.86
N PRO A 285 12.12 17.36 -27.93
CA PRO A 285 11.31 16.64 -26.94
C PRO A 285 11.54 15.13 -26.99
N VAL A 286 11.24 14.43 -25.87
CA VAL A 286 11.16 12.98 -25.78
C VAL A 286 9.72 12.52 -25.59
N ASN A 287 9.43 11.27 -25.99
CA ASN A 287 8.13 10.63 -25.72
C ASN A 287 8.21 9.94 -24.34
N PHE A 288 7.97 10.71 -23.29
CA PHE A 288 8.14 10.26 -21.90
C PHE A 288 6.87 9.58 -21.38
N VAL A 289 7.04 8.46 -20.64
CA VAL A 289 5.97 7.76 -19.93
C VAL A 289 6.40 7.56 -18.48
N CYS A 290 5.53 7.95 -17.54
CA CYS A 290 5.65 7.63 -16.12
C CYS A 290 4.98 6.27 -15.84
N MET A 291 5.60 5.41 -15.02
CA MET A 291 4.95 4.15 -14.62
C MET A 291 3.66 4.42 -13.85
N THR A 292 3.72 5.30 -12.87
CA THR A 292 2.58 5.79 -12.07
C THR A 292 2.50 7.31 -12.13
N GLN A 293 1.48 7.91 -11.57
CA GLN A 293 1.36 9.36 -11.49
C GLN A 293 2.35 9.94 -10.46
N TYR A 294 3.37 10.64 -10.92
CA TYR A 294 4.38 11.23 -10.03
C TYR A 294 3.96 12.57 -9.45
N ASP A 295 3.19 13.35 -10.20
CA ASP A 295 2.67 14.66 -9.81
C ASP A 295 1.60 15.08 -10.83
N GLU A 296 0.50 15.67 -10.39
CA GLU A 296 -0.61 16.10 -11.27
C GLU A 296 -0.20 17.18 -12.27
N THR A 297 0.84 17.95 -11.93
CA THR A 297 1.37 19.02 -12.80
C THR A 297 2.33 18.51 -13.87
N ILE A 298 2.80 17.25 -13.78
CA ILE A 298 3.67 16.64 -14.78
C ILE A 298 2.84 16.22 -16.00
N LYS A 299 3.11 16.84 -17.16
CA LYS A 299 2.42 16.57 -18.41
C LYS A 299 3.07 15.42 -19.17
N ALA A 300 2.99 14.21 -18.62
CA ALA A 300 3.44 12.98 -19.28
C ALA A 300 2.36 11.90 -19.15
N PRO A 301 2.18 11.03 -20.16
CA PRO A 301 1.34 9.86 -20.04
C PRO A 301 1.73 8.97 -18.87
N VAL A 302 0.74 8.37 -18.22
CA VAL A 302 0.89 7.50 -17.05
C VAL A 302 0.42 6.10 -17.42
N ALA A 303 1.29 5.08 -17.25
CA ALA A 303 0.98 3.72 -17.61
C ALA A 303 -0.04 3.07 -16.65
N PHE A 304 0.14 3.30 -15.35
CA PHE A 304 -0.76 2.86 -14.29
C PHE A 304 -1.29 4.10 -13.56
N ALA A 305 -2.35 4.70 -14.11
CA ALA A 305 -3.00 5.84 -13.49
C ALA A 305 -3.58 5.48 -12.11
N PRO A 306 -3.70 6.46 -11.18
CA PRO A 306 -4.38 6.24 -9.92
C PRO A 306 -5.78 5.67 -10.14
N GLU A 307 -6.16 4.68 -9.34
CA GLU A 307 -7.51 4.14 -9.35
C GLU A 307 -8.38 4.97 -8.40
N THR A 308 -9.47 5.51 -8.93
CA THR A 308 -10.55 6.06 -8.10
C THR A 308 -11.35 4.89 -7.52
N LEU A 309 -11.48 4.88 -6.20
CA LEU A 309 -12.28 3.86 -5.53
C LEU A 309 -13.77 4.29 -5.51
N GLU A 310 -14.45 4.00 -6.62
CA GLU A 310 -15.90 4.20 -6.71
C GLU A 310 -16.64 3.19 -5.82
N ASP A 311 -17.86 3.54 -5.43
CA ASP A 311 -18.77 2.67 -4.66
C ASP A 311 -18.16 2.12 -3.36
N THR A 312 -17.40 2.92 -2.60
CA THR A 312 -17.04 2.54 -1.23
C THR A 312 -18.28 2.39 -0.35
N LEU A 313 -18.17 1.66 0.76
CA LEU A 313 -19.30 1.46 1.67
C LEU A 313 -19.95 2.80 2.07
N GLY A 314 -19.14 3.80 2.43
CA GLY A 314 -19.63 5.13 2.79
C GLY A 314 -20.44 5.79 1.67
N LYS A 315 -19.98 5.67 0.41
CA LYS A 315 -20.68 6.19 -0.76
C LYS A 315 -21.99 5.46 -1.02
N VAL A 316 -22.00 4.13 -0.93
CA VAL A 316 -23.22 3.32 -1.11
C VAL A 316 -24.27 3.66 -0.06
N LEU A 317 -23.87 3.84 1.21
CA LEU A 317 -24.77 4.26 2.28
C LEU A 317 -25.38 5.65 2.01
N ALA A 318 -24.55 6.60 1.53
CA ALA A 318 -24.99 7.94 1.16
C ALA A 318 -26.00 7.93 0.01
N ASP A 319 -25.78 7.13 -1.02
CA ASP A 319 -26.68 6.99 -2.17
C ASP A 319 -28.04 6.39 -1.76
N HIS A 320 -28.06 5.56 -0.71
CA HIS A 320 -29.29 5.04 -0.08
C HIS A 320 -29.86 5.97 0.99
N LYS A 321 -29.29 7.18 1.19
CA LYS A 321 -29.73 8.19 2.16
C LYS A 321 -29.69 7.70 3.62
N LEU A 322 -28.82 6.76 3.93
CA LEU A 322 -28.60 6.27 5.28
C LEU A 322 -27.69 7.21 6.06
N GLN A 323 -27.95 7.32 7.36
CA GLN A 323 -27.13 8.09 8.28
C GLN A 323 -26.02 7.21 8.83
N GLN A 324 -24.77 7.67 8.73
CA GLN A 324 -23.61 6.91 9.15
C GLN A 324 -22.75 7.69 10.13
N LEU A 325 -22.14 6.99 11.08
CA LEU A 325 -21.22 7.54 12.07
C LEU A 325 -19.84 6.91 11.92
N ARG A 326 -18.80 7.74 11.95
CA ARG A 326 -17.40 7.35 12.13
C ARG A 326 -16.93 7.80 13.49
N ILE A 327 -16.43 6.91 14.32
CA ILE A 327 -15.93 7.23 15.66
C ILE A 327 -14.65 6.48 15.98
N ALA A 328 -13.64 7.21 16.38
CA ALA A 328 -12.37 6.69 16.86
C ALA A 328 -11.63 7.74 17.70
N GLU A 329 -10.59 7.32 18.38
CA GLU A 329 -9.63 8.24 18.96
C GLU A 329 -8.59 8.70 17.93
N THR A 330 -7.81 9.76 18.27
CA THR A 330 -6.91 10.49 17.34
C THR A 330 -6.05 9.56 16.48
N GLU A 331 -5.44 8.52 17.07
CA GLU A 331 -4.52 7.62 16.38
C GLU A 331 -5.17 6.84 15.22
N LYS A 332 -6.47 6.59 15.32
CA LYS A 332 -7.21 5.79 14.33
C LYS A 332 -8.35 6.54 13.63
N TYR A 333 -8.44 7.86 13.84
CA TYR A 333 -9.48 8.66 13.21
C TYR A 333 -9.38 8.68 11.68
N ALA A 334 -8.18 8.87 11.13
CA ALA A 334 -7.96 8.82 9.69
C ALA A 334 -8.31 7.45 9.08
N HIS A 335 -8.14 6.38 9.85
CA HIS A 335 -8.41 5.02 9.38
C HIS A 335 -9.92 4.79 9.17
N VAL A 336 -10.77 5.23 10.08
CA VAL A 336 -12.25 5.10 9.93
C VAL A 336 -12.86 6.19 9.03
N THR A 337 -12.10 7.20 8.61
CA THR A 337 -12.54 8.30 7.73
C THR A 337 -11.87 8.24 6.37
N PHE A 338 -10.71 8.86 6.21
CA PHE A 338 -9.97 8.99 4.95
C PHE A 338 -9.70 7.63 4.28
N PHE A 339 -9.04 6.70 4.98
CA PHE A 339 -8.70 5.39 4.39
C PHE A 339 -9.95 4.55 4.12
N PHE A 340 -10.91 4.53 5.05
CA PHE A 340 -12.16 3.79 4.89
C PHE A 340 -13.01 4.32 3.71
N ASN A 341 -12.91 5.60 3.42
CA ASN A 341 -13.59 6.25 2.29
C ASN A 341 -12.77 6.21 0.98
N GLY A 342 -11.74 5.37 0.91
CA GLY A 342 -10.99 5.17 -0.34
C GLY A 342 -9.98 6.29 -0.65
N GLY A 343 -9.52 7.03 0.36
CA GLY A 343 -8.59 8.15 0.21
C GLY A 343 -9.29 9.50 0.00
N GLU A 344 -10.61 9.56 0.21
CA GLU A 344 -11.39 10.80 0.12
C GLU A 344 -11.51 11.48 1.49
N GLU A 345 -11.05 12.74 1.56
CA GLU A 345 -11.09 13.52 2.81
C GLU A 345 -12.50 14.01 3.14
N GLU A 346 -13.26 14.41 2.11
CA GLU A 346 -14.61 14.95 2.28
C GLU A 346 -15.58 13.89 2.81
N PRO A 347 -16.37 14.20 3.85
CA PRO A 347 -17.39 13.28 4.35
C PRO A 347 -18.45 12.96 3.29
N ASN A 348 -18.91 11.72 3.26
CA ASN A 348 -20.08 11.35 2.45
C ASN A 348 -21.35 12.05 2.96
N VAL A 349 -22.36 12.19 2.11
CA VAL A 349 -23.66 12.72 2.54
C VAL A 349 -24.24 11.82 3.63
N GLY A 350 -24.62 12.40 4.77
CA GLY A 350 -25.13 11.67 5.92
C GLY A 350 -24.05 11.03 6.81
N GLU A 351 -22.78 11.37 6.61
CA GLU A 351 -21.66 10.90 7.42
C GLU A 351 -21.29 11.92 8.50
N ASP A 352 -21.53 11.56 9.75
CA ASP A 352 -21.00 12.29 10.91
C ASP A 352 -19.66 11.67 11.34
N ARG A 353 -18.76 12.50 11.81
CA ARG A 353 -17.44 12.12 12.28
C ARG A 353 -17.22 12.59 13.72
N VAL A 354 -16.83 11.68 14.59
CA VAL A 354 -16.53 11.97 15.99
C VAL A 354 -15.11 11.53 16.31
N LEU A 355 -14.28 12.52 16.62
CA LEU A 355 -12.92 12.32 17.07
C LEU A 355 -12.85 12.48 18.59
N ILE A 356 -12.32 11.47 19.28
CA ILE A 356 -12.01 11.52 20.71
C ILE A 356 -10.48 11.71 20.83
N PRO A 357 -9.98 12.72 21.54
CA PRO A 357 -8.54 12.90 21.68
C PRO A 357 -7.87 11.72 22.38
N SER A 358 -6.79 11.20 21.81
CA SER A 358 -5.93 10.22 22.48
C SER A 358 -5.19 10.86 23.66
N PRO A 359 -4.81 10.10 24.69
CA PRO A 359 -4.10 10.62 25.84
C PRO A 359 -2.70 11.12 25.46
N LYS A 360 -2.29 12.23 26.10
CA LYS A 360 -0.98 12.86 25.84
C LYS A 360 0.12 12.22 26.70
N VAL A 361 0.47 10.99 26.40
CA VAL A 361 1.56 10.23 27.03
C VAL A 361 2.71 10.01 26.04
N ALA A 362 3.90 9.70 26.55
CA ALA A 362 5.06 9.47 25.68
C ALA A 362 4.92 8.18 24.87
N THR A 363 4.41 7.13 25.52
CA THR A 363 4.10 5.82 24.92
C THR A 363 2.85 5.26 25.59
N TYR A 364 2.05 4.47 24.87
CA TYR A 364 0.74 4.04 25.34
C TYR A 364 0.77 2.88 26.36
N ASP A 365 1.92 2.27 26.62
CA ASP A 365 2.11 1.37 27.77
C ASP A 365 1.96 2.09 29.13
N LEU A 366 2.15 3.41 29.16
CA LEU A 366 1.93 4.24 30.34
C LEU A 366 0.45 4.49 30.65
N GLN A 367 -0.41 4.35 29.65
CA GLN A 367 -1.86 4.47 29.77
C GLN A 367 -2.56 3.51 28.77
N PRO A 368 -2.57 2.19 29.04
CA PRO A 368 -3.07 1.17 28.10
C PRO A 368 -4.56 1.26 27.79
N GLU A 369 -5.36 1.82 28.68
CA GLU A 369 -6.78 2.11 28.48
C GLU A 369 -7.01 3.19 27.41
N MET A 370 -6.00 3.99 27.09
CA MET A 370 -6.07 5.08 26.13
C MET A 370 -7.36 5.90 26.32
N SER A 371 -8.15 6.10 25.27
CA SER A 371 -9.45 6.79 25.33
C SER A 371 -10.65 5.85 25.09
N ALA A 372 -10.48 4.54 25.24
CA ALA A 372 -11.53 3.56 24.90
C ALA A 372 -12.83 3.78 25.68
N GLU A 373 -12.76 4.12 26.96
CA GLU A 373 -13.94 4.40 27.79
C GLU A 373 -14.68 5.66 27.31
N LEU A 374 -13.96 6.74 26.96
CA LEU A 374 -14.55 7.96 26.42
C LEU A 374 -15.21 7.75 25.07
N VAL A 375 -14.59 6.92 24.21
CA VAL A 375 -15.19 6.49 22.93
C VAL A 375 -16.49 5.72 23.19
N THR A 376 -16.48 4.81 24.16
CA THR A 376 -17.62 3.99 24.55
C THR A 376 -18.77 4.83 25.09
N ASP A 377 -18.48 5.76 26.01
CA ASP A 377 -19.46 6.66 26.58
C ASP A 377 -20.11 7.54 25.51
N LYS A 378 -19.28 8.09 24.61
CA LYS A 378 -19.77 8.93 23.51
C LYS A 378 -20.62 8.15 22.52
N LEU A 379 -20.22 6.92 22.18
CA LEU A 379 -21.03 6.08 21.30
C LEU A 379 -22.36 5.68 21.94
N ALA A 380 -22.39 5.35 23.25
CA ALA A 380 -23.61 5.04 23.96
C ALA A 380 -24.61 6.23 23.95
N GLU A 381 -24.10 7.47 24.18
CA GLU A 381 -24.90 8.71 24.05
C GLU A 381 -25.47 8.86 22.63
N LEU A 382 -24.66 8.61 21.59
CA LEU A 382 -25.07 8.77 20.20
C LEU A 382 -26.07 7.70 19.76
N LEU A 383 -26.00 6.49 20.28
CA LEU A 383 -26.98 5.43 20.04
C LEU A 383 -28.36 5.79 20.60
N ASP A 384 -28.43 6.56 21.68
CA ASP A 384 -29.72 7.04 22.26
C ASP A 384 -30.41 8.09 21.38
N THR A 385 -29.72 8.66 20.39
CA THR A 385 -30.29 9.67 19.48
C THR A 385 -31.21 9.09 18.39
N ASP A 386 -31.23 7.78 18.20
CA ASP A 386 -31.98 7.09 17.12
C ASP A 386 -31.68 7.65 15.70
N LYS A 387 -30.44 8.18 15.51
CA LYS A 387 -30.04 8.87 14.27
C LYS A 387 -29.43 7.94 13.23
N TYR A 388 -28.55 7.01 13.64
CA TYR A 388 -27.65 6.31 12.74
C TYR A 388 -28.18 4.96 12.30
N ASP A 389 -28.00 4.64 11.01
CA ASP A 389 -28.29 3.34 10.42
C ASP A 389 -27.03 2.45 10.42
N MET A 390 -25.85 3.07 10.22
CA MET A 390 -24.55 2.40 10.20
C MET A 390 -23.53 3.14 11.05
N ILE A 391 -22.77 2.41 11.83
CA ILE A 391 -21.71 2.96 12.70
C ILE A 391 -20.42 2.20 12.43
N ILE A 392 -19.31 2.91 12.23
CA ILE A 392 -17.97 2.39 12.13
C ILE A 392 -17.17 2.90 13.33
N LEU A 393 -16.75 1.99 14.19
CA LEU A 393 -15.98 2.24 15.39
C LEU A 393 -14.63 1.55 15.30
N ASN A 394 -13.56 2.24 15.72
CA ASN A 394 -12.24 1.65 15.92
C ASN A 394 -11.79 1.86 17.36
N PHE A 395 -11.31 0.78 18.00
CA PHE A 395 -10.55 0.81 19.24
C PHE A 395 -9.07 0.63 18.92
N ALA A 396 -8.28 1.68 19.20
CA ALA A 396 -6.87 1.74 18.86
C ALA A 396 -5.95 0.93 19.80
N ASN A 397 -6.45 0.59 20.98
CA ASN A 397 -5.65 0.07 22.10
C ASN A 397 -4.81 -1.14 21.74
N PRO A 398 -5.37 -2.23 21.12
CA PRO A 398 -4.59 -3.45 20.92
C PRO A 398 -3.38 -3.20 20.02
N ASP A 399 -3.50 -2.36 18.98
CA ASP A 399 -2.40 -2.02 18.09
C ASP A 399 -1.40 -1.06 18.73
N MET A 400 -1.89 0.08 19.22
CA MET A 400 -1.01 1.15 19.72
C MET A 400 -0.21 0.72 20.96
N VAL A 401 -0.81 -0.06 21.84
CA VAL A 401 -0.11 -0.62 23.00
C VAL A 401 0.76 -1.81 22.58
N GLY A 402 0.31 -2.64 21.63
CA GLY A 402 1.09 -3.72 21.04
C GLY A 402 2.44 -3.25 20.50
N HIS A 403 2.48 -2.10 19.82
CA HIS A 403 3.70 -1.48 19.30
C HIS A 403 4.74 -1.12 20.38
N THR A 404 4.36 -1.04 21.65
CA THR A 404 5.30 -0.75 22.74
C THR A 404 6.13 -1.97 23.13
N GLY A 405 5.69 -3.20 22.79
CA GLY A 405 6.33 -4.46 23.18
C GLY A 405 6.18 -4.80 24.67
N VAL A 406 5.34 -4.05 25.41
CA VAL A 406 5.14 -4.24 26.86
C VAL A 406 3.96 -5.17 27.12
N LEU A 407 4.23 -6.45 27.35
CA LEU A 407 3.22 -7.51 27.48
C LEU A 407 2.09 -7.17 28.47
N ASN A 408 2.42 -6.75 29.69
CA ASN A 408 1.42 -6.47 30.72
C ASN A 408 0.52 -5.27 30.34
N ALA A 409 1.05 -4.29 29.64
CA ALA A 409 0.27 -3.18 29.12
C ALA A 409 -0.67 -3.63 27.99
N ALA A 410 -0.20 -4.49 27.09
CA ALA A 410 -1.01 -5.07 26.03
C ALA A 410 -2.17 -5.94 26.58
N VAL A 411 -1.92 -6.73 27.63
CA VAL A 411 -2.96 -7.47 28.34
C VAL A 411 -4.00 -6.51 28.93
N LYS A 412 -3.56 -5.45 29.60
CA LYS A 412 -4.47 -4.45 30.19
C LYS A 412 -5.28 -3.70 29.12
N ALA A 413 -4.67 -3.38 27.98
CA ALA A 413 -5.36 -2.77 26.83
C ALA A 413 -6.51 -3.67 26.34
N MET A 414 -6.26 -4.96 26.17
CA MET A 414 -7.28 -5.92 25.73
C MET A 414 -8.40 -6.12 26.75
N GLU A 415 -8.08 -6.16 28.05
CA GLU A 415 -9.09 -6.22 29.13
C GLU A 415 -9.99 -4.97 29.15
N THR A 416 -9.42 -3.79 28.89
CA THR A 416 -10.19 -2.54 28.79
C THR A 416 -11.13 -2.56 27.59
N VAL A 417 -10.62 -2.99 26.43
CA VAL A 417 -11.43 -3.12 25.22
C VAL A 417 -12.55 -4.14 25.39
N ASP A 418 -12.29 -5.27 26.05
CA ASP A 418 -13.33 -6.27 26.36
C ASP A 418 -14.51 -5.66 27.12
N ALA A 419 -14.22 -4.89 28.17
CA ALA A 419 -15.27 -4.22 28.95
C ALA A 419 -16.08 -3.21 28.11
N CYS A 420 -15.40 -2.46 27.23
CA CYS A 420 -16.02 -1.53 26.29
C CYS A 420 -16.91 -2.26 25.26
N VAL A 421 -16.41 -3.35 24.69
CA VAL A 421 -17.17 -4.22 23.76
C VAL A 421 -18.46 -4.71 24.41
N GLY A 422 -18.39 -5.24 25.65
CA GLY A 422 -19.56 -5.71 26.38
C GLY A 422 -20.65 -4.63 26.50
N ARG A 423 -20.27 -3.43 26.95
CA ARG A 423 -21.19 -2.28 27.12
C ARG A 423 -21.84 -1.87 25.80
N ILE A 424 -21.06 -1.77 24.72
CA ILE A 424 -21.57 -1.34 23.42
C ILE A 424 -22.48 -2.40 22.81
N VAL A 425 -22.09 -3.68 22.87
CA VAL A 425 -22.91 -4.78 22.33
C VAL A 425 -24.24 -4.89 23.06
N GLU A 426 -24.25 -4.81 24.40
CA GLU A 426 -25.48 -4.78 25.18
C GLU A 426 -26.41 -3.63 24.73
N LYS A 427 -25.83 -2.42 24.52
CA LYS A 427 -26.59 -1.27 24.06
C LYS A 427 -27.16 -1.47 22.66
N VAL A 428 -26.38 -1.97 21.71
CA VAL A 428 -26.83 -2.24 20.33
C VAL A 428 -27.93 -3.28 20.31
N LEU A 429 -27.79 -4.37 21.04
CA LEU A 429 -28.83 -5.42 21.15
C LEU A 429 -30.12 -4.88 21.79
N SER A 430 -30.02 -3.98 22.78
CA SER A 430 -31.20 -3.35 23.39
C SER A 430 -32.04 -2.51 22.41
N LEU A 431 -31.40 -2.09 21.30
CA LEU A 431 -32.02 -1.38 20.17
C LEU A 431 -32.43 -2.32 19.02
N HIS A 432 -32.35 -3.65 19.23
CA HIS A 432 -32.54 -4.66 18.19
C HIS A 432 -31.58 -4.49 17.00
N GLY A 433 -30.41 -3.90 17.23
CA GLY A 433 -29.36 -3.70 16.24
C GLY A 433 -28.49 -4.95 16.07
N THR A 434 -27.55 -4.85 15.15
CA THR A 434 -26.55 -5.89 14.87
C THR A 434 -25.15 -5.32 15.07
N ALA A 435 -24.26 -6.06 15.74
CA ALA A 435 -22.85 -5.70 15.85
C ALA A 435 -21.98 -6.72 15.12
N CYS A 436 -21.14 -6.23 14.21
CA CYS A 436 -20.04 -6.98 13.61
C CYS A 436 -18.72 -6.58 14.29
N ILE A 437 -17.98 -7.54 14.80
CA ILE A 437 -16.71 -7.29 15.52
C ILE A 437 -15.59 -7.96 14.74
N THR A 438 -14.51 -7.21 14.49
CA THR A 438 -13.35 -7.69 13.72
C THR A 438 -12.08 -6.97 14.14
N ALA A 439 -10.98 -7.26 13.45
CA ALA A 439 -9.77 -6.46 13.42
C ALA A 439 -9.31 -6.27 11.96
N ASP A 440 -8.33 -5.43 11.76
CA ASP A 440 -7.80 -5.08 10.44
C ASP A 440 -6.42 -5.72 10.15
N HIS A 441 -5.68 -6.07 11.19
CA HIS A 441 -4.43 -6.85 11.16
C HIS A 441 -4.12 -7.42 12.54
N GLY A 442 -3.08 -8.23 12.66
CA GLY A 442 -2.56 -8.73 13.93
C GLY A 442 -1.40 -7.89 14.45
N ASN A 443 -1.25 -7.84 15.77
CA ASN A 443 -0.15 -7.21 16.50
C ASN A 443 0.02 -7.85 17.88
N LEU A 444 -0.95 -7.63 18.81
CA LEU A 444 -0.80 -7.93 20.23
C LEU A 444 -0.79 -9.44 20.57
N GLU A 445 -1.12 -10.31 19.65
CA GLU A 445 -1.04 -11.76 19.84
C GLU A 445 0.40 -12.30 19.77
N LYS A 446 1.38 -11.40 19.44
CA LYS A 446 2.81 -11.73 19.40
C LYS A 446 3.64 -10.62 20.01
N MET A 447 3.93 -10.70 21.32
CA MET A 447 4.65 -9.68 22.08
C MET A 447 6.15 -9.95 22.23
N LEU A 448 6.67 -11.11 21.75
CA LEU A 448 8.07 -11.46 21.78
C LEU A 448 8.50 -12.06 20.43
N ASP A 449 9.68 -11.71 19.98
CA ASP A 449 10.37 -12.44 18.92
C ASP A 449 11.15 -13.60 19.53
N GLU A 450 10.65 -14.82 19.35
CA GLU A 450 11.25 -16.03 19.91
C GLU A 450 12.66 -16.32 19.37
N THR A 451 13.01 -15.77 18.19
CA THR A 451 14.32 -15.95 17.56
C THR A 451 15.37 -15.07 18.23
N THR A 452 15.03 -13.82 18.50
CA THR A 452 15.97 -12.83 19.06
C THR A 452 15.82 -12.66 20.58
N GLY A 453 14.69 -13.12 21.17
CA GLY A 453 14.35 -12.90 22.57
C GLY A 453 14.04 -11.44 22.92
N GLN A 454 13.82 -10.59 21.90
CA GLN A 454 13.50 -9.17 22.06
C GLN A 454 11.98 -8.93 22.01
N PRO A 455 11.47 -7.84 22.58
CA PRO A 455 10.08 -7.44 22.36
C PRO A 455 9.75 -7.37 20.86
N TYR A 456 8.61 -7.93 20.48
CA TYR A 456 8.10 -7.83 19.11
C TYR A 456 7.13 -6.67 19.04
N THR A 457 7.40 -5.71 18.17
CA THR A 457 6.65 -4.44 18.06
C THR A 457 6.06 -4.21 16.67
N ALA A 458 6.20 -5.18 15.77
CA ALA A 458 5.66 -5.11 14.42
C ALA A 458 4.31 -5.82 14.31
N HIS A 459 3.60 -5.58 13.20
CA HIS A 459 2.39 -6.35 12.88
C HIS A 459 2.73 -7.81 12.56
N THR A 460 1.71 -8.66 12.52
CA THR A 460 1.83 -10.06 12.16
C THR A 460 1.11 -10.38 10.86
N THR A 461 1.34 -11.57 10.31
CA THR A 461 0.59 -12.11 9.17
C THR A 461 -0.58 -12.99 9.61
N ASN A 462 -0.87 -13.07 10.91
CA ASN A 462 -1.95 -13.86 11.44
C ASN A 462 -3.31 -13.38 10.93
N GLN A 463 -4.27 -14.28 10.85
CA GLN A 463 -5.66 -13.95 10.54
C GLN A 463 -6.30 -13.17 11.69
N VAL A 464 -7.38 -12.47 11.39
CA VAL A 464 -8.20 -11.74 12.37
C VAL A 464 -9.58 -12.37 12.48
N PRO A 465 -10.28 -12.19 13.63
CA PRO A 465 -11.64 -12.71 13.79
C PRO A 465 -12.68 -11.85 13.06
N PHE A 466 -13.81 -12.46 12.74
CA PHE A 466 -15.04 -11.77 12.36
C PHE A 466 -16.23 -12.45 13.04
N LEU A 467 -17.03 -11.67 13.75
CA LEU A 467 -18.13 -12.11 14.57
C LEU A 467 -19.38 -11.33 14.24
N VAL A 468 -20.55 -11.97 14.12
CA VAL A 468 -21.85 -11.30 13.93
C VAL A 468 -22.74 -11.55 15.15
N VAL A 469 -23.06 -10.48 15.85
CA VAL A 469 -23.89 -10.49 17.06
C VAL A 469 -25.23 -9.86 16.74
N SER A 470 -26.29 -10.67 16.70
CA SER A 470 -27.64 -10.22 16.41
C SER A 470 -28.69 -11.16 16.97
N ASP A 471 -29.97 -10.72 16.96
CA ASP A 471 -31.11 -11.58 17.29
C ASP A 471 -31.41 -12.61 16.19
N GLU A 472 -30.96 -12.37 14.95
CA GLU A 472 -31.09 -13.29 13.83
C GLU A 472 -29.98 -14.34 13.86
N LYS A 473 -30.29 -15.56 13.40
CA LYS A 473 -29.28 -16.63 13.27
C LYS A 473 -28.55 -16.50 11.93
N HIS A 474 -27.23 -16.48 11.97
CA HIS A 474 -26.38 -16.46 10.80
C HIS A 474 -25.39 -17.63 10.82
N THR A 475 -24.87 -18.00 9.66
CA THR A 475 -23.70 -18.87 9.50
C THR A 475 -22.69 -18.16 8.62
N LEU A 476 -21.40 -18.36 8.91
CA LEU A 476 -20.30 -17.64 8.28
C LEU A 476 -19.30 -18.61 7.66
N HIS A 477 -18.66 -18.17 6.56
CA HIS A 477 -17.47 -18.84 6.02
C HIS A 477 -16.23 -17.96 6.19
N GLU A 478 -15.04 -18.55 6.07
CA GLU A 478 -13.77 -17.81 6.06
C GLU A 478 -13.67 -16.91 4.83
N GLY A 479 -12.94 -15.80 4.96
CA GLY A 479 -12.78 -14.84 3.88
C GLY A 479 -11.59 -13.91 4.08
N ILE A 480 -11.72 -12.70 3.54
CA ILE A 480 -10.73 -11.63 3.57
C ILE A 480 -11.38 -10.32 4.05
N LEU A 481 -10.58 -9.31 4.36
CA LEU A 481 -11.12 -8.01 4.84
C LEU A 481 -12.07 -7.35 3.83
N ALA A 482 -11.82 -7.53 2.54
CA ALA A 482 -12.67 -7.00 1.48
C ALA A 482 -14.10 -7.59 1.45
N ASP A 483 -14.35 -8.68 2.16
CA ASP A 483 -15.66 -9.33 2.24
C ASP A 483 -16.58 -8.69 3.31
N ILE A 484 -16.02 -7.82 4.15
CA ILE A 484 -16.78 -7.17 5.25
C ILE A 484 -17.84 -6.22 4.69
N ALA A 485 -17.50 -5.28 3.78
CA ALA A 485 -18.50 -4.36 3.23
C ALA A 485 -19.65 -5.07 2.49
N PRO A 486 -19.42 -6.07 1.62
CA PRO A 486 -20.49 -6.91 1.07
C PRO A 486 -21.38 -7.56 2.15
N THR A 487 -20.79 -8.04 3.24
CA THR A 487 -21.53 -8.63 4.38
C THR A 487 -22.43 -7.60 5.07
N LEU A 488 -21.88 -6.41 5.34
CA LEU A 488 -22.64 -5.31 5.95
C LEU A 488 -23.80 -4.84 5.05
N LEU A 489 -23.58 -4.77 3.73
CA LEU A 489 -24.62 -4.43 2.76
C LEU A 489 -25.74 -5.49 2.73
N GLU A 490 -25.37 -6.80 2.80
CA GLU A 490 -26.36 -7.87 2.86
C GLU A 490 -27.20 -7.80 4.15
N LEU A 491 -26.58 -7.54 5.31
CA LEU A 491 -27.29 -7.31 6.59
C LEU A 491 -28.23 -6.10 6.51
N LEU A 492 -27.84 -5.04 5.80
CA LEU A 492 -28.70 -3.86 5.54
C LEU A 492 -29.74 -4.10 4.43
N LYS A 493 -29.74 -5.26 3.78
CA LYS A 493 -30.59 -5.60 2.64
C LYS A 493 -30.38 -4.65 1.45
N ILE A 494 -29.16 -4.19 1.25
CA ILE A 494 -28.72 -3.32 0.16
C ILE A 494 -27.98 -4.17 -0.88
N LYS A 495 -28.29 -3.96 -2.15
CA LYS A 495 -27.61 -4.67 -3.23
C LYS A 495 -26.14 -4.23 -3.33
N GLN A 496 -25.23 -5.18 -3.30
CA GLN A 496 -23.81 -4.95 -3.53
C GLN A 496 -23.56 -4.36 -4.93
N PRO A 497 -22.80 -3.24 -5.06
CA PRO A 497 -22.44 -2.68 -6.35
C PRO A 497 -21.41 -3.56 -7.08
N ALA A 498 -21.37 -3.46 -8.41
CA ALA A 498 -20.47 -4.26 -9.24
C ALA A 498 -18.97 -3.98 -8.98
N ALA A 499 -18.65 -2.77 -8.55
CA ALA A 499 -17.29 -2.38 -8.21
C ALA A 499 -16.74 -3.08 -6.95
N MET A 500 -17.60 -3.51 -6.02
CA MET A 500 -17.20 -4.35 -4.89
C MET A 500 -17.06 -5.79 -5.36
N THR A 501 -15.85 -6.33 -5.36
CA THR A 501 -15.54 -7.71 -5.79
C THR A 501 -15.44 -8.69 -4.63
N GLY A 502 -15.46 -8.22 -3.39
CA GLY A 502 -15.57 -9.05 -2.20
C GLY A 502 -16.88 -9.85 -2.19
N LYS A 503 -16.98 -10.84 -1.34
CA LYS A 503 -18.15 -11.72 -1.22
C LYS A 503 -18.69 -11.66 0.20
N SER A 504 -20.00 -11.58 0.35
CA SER A 504 -20.59 -11.65 1.69
C SER A 504 -20.14 -12.92 2.41
N LEU A 505 -19.75 -12.78 3.66
CA LEU A 505 -19.34 -13.89 4.54
C LEU A 505 -20.52 -14.74 5.02
N LEU A 506 -21.76 -14.26 4.83
CA LEU A 506 -22.97 -14.99 5.19
C LEU A 506 -23.19 -16.17 4.24
N THR A 507 -23.43 -17.37 4.80
CA THR A 507 -23.73 -18.57 4.02
C THR A 507 -25.22 -18.81 3.85
N ASP A 508 -26.03 -18.21 4.72
CA ASP A 508 -27.47 -18.32 4.68
C ASP A 508 -28.03 -17.37 3.62
N LYS A 509 -28.13 -17.86 2.40
CA LYS A 509 -28.98 -17.21 1.40
C LYS A 509 -30.42 -17.37 1.90
N ASN A 510 -30.93 -16.36 2.59
CA ASN A 510 -32.36 -16.26 2.79
C ASN A 510 -33.04 -16.28 1.41
N LYS A 511 -33.62 -17.44 1.08
CA LYS A 511 -34.45 -17.64 -0.11
C LYS A 511 -35.75 -16.88 0.00
#